data_68debc2472cc755cb637d8c01d21cbd1
#
_entry.id   68debc2472cc755cb637d8c01d21cbd1
#
_cell.length_a   1.000
_cell.length_b   1.000
_cell.length_c   1.000
_cell.angle_alpha   90.00
_cell.angle_beta   90.00
_cell.angle_gamma   90.00
#
_symmetry.space_group_name_H-M   'P 1'
#
loop_
_entity.id
_entity.type
_entity.pdbx_description
1 polymer ?
#
loop_
_entity_poly.entity_id
_entity_poly.type
_entity_poly.pdbx_seq_one_letter_code
_entity_poly.pdbx_strand_id
1 'polypeptide(L)'
;YKVPLPEAGEPKRAILSSYTKEHSAEYQSQALIDLAFRMGKKIADWDKVKDILIETSHHTHYVIGTGSNDPQKFDPKASRETLDHSIMYIVAVALQDGCWHQVHSYAPERANRPDTVRLWQKIRTIEKPEWTERYHETNPDKKAFGGRIIITMEDGTVLEDELAVAN
;
A
#
# COMPACT_ATOMS: atom_id res chain seq x y z
N TYR A 1 28.87 -1.24 0.09
CA TYR A 1 28.33 -2.10 1.15
C TYR A 1 29.22 -3.34 1.30
N LYS A 2 29.65 -3.63 2.53
CA LYS A 2 30.26 -4.93 2.85
C LYS A 2 29.17 -5.79 3.49
N VAL A 3 28.79 -6.87 2.82
CA VAL A 3 27.86 -7.86 3.36
C VAL A 3 28.71 -8.92 4.07
N PRO A 4 28.60 -9.09 5.41
CA PRO A 4 29.28 -10.17 6.10
C PRO A 4 28.69 -11.50 5.63
N LEU A 5 29.54 -12.36 5.11
CA LEU A 5 29.17 -13.74 4.79
C LEU A 5 29.43 -14.62 6.03
N PRO A 6 28.63 -15.67 6.24
CA PRO A 6 28.89 -16.61 7.33
C PRO A 6 30.24 -17.33 7.12
N GLU A 7 30.94 -17.59 8.20
CA GLU A 7 32.16 -18.36 8.20
C GLU A 7 31.90 -19.84 7.81
N ALA A 8 32.96 -20.55 7.48
CA ALA A 8 32.84 -21.97 7.14
C ALA A 8 32.34 -22.76 8.36
N GLY A 9 31.20 -23.46 8.16
CA GLY A 9 30.52 -24.21 9.23
C GLY A 9 29.45 -23.44 10.00
N GLU A 10 29.33 -22.13 9.81
CA GLU A 10 28.22 -21.36 10.38
C GLU A 10 26.91 -21.59 9.59
N PRO A 11 25.77 -21.67 10.29
CA PRO A 11 24.48 -21.81 9.61
C PRO A 11 24.14 -20.53 8.79
N LYS A 12 23.73 -20.72 7.56
CA LYS A 12 23.28 -19.63 6.67
C LYS A 12 21.88 -19.16 7.10
N ARG A 13 21.83 -18.11 7.91
CA ARG A 13 20.59 -17.66 8.57
C ARG A 13 20.03 -16.33 8.04
N ALA A 14 20.60 -15.75 6.99
CA ALA A 14 20.19 -14.44 6.48
C ALA A 14 18.67 -14.37 6.13
N ILE A 15 18.09 -15.46 5.66
CA ILE A 15 16.66 -15.54 5.39
C ILE A 15 15.79 -15.31 6.63
N LEU A 16 16.27 -15.69 7.82
CA LEU A 16 15.55 -15.49 9.07
C LEU A 16 15.52 -14.03 9.54
N SER A 17 16.41 -13.21 8.95
CA SER A 17 16.46 -11.76 9.19
C SER A 17 15.80 -10.95 8.07
N SER A 18 15.12 -11.61 7.13
CA SER A 18 14.40 -10.94 6.06
C SER A 18 12.91 -10.82 6.38
N TYR A 19 12.26 -9.84 5.76
CA TYR A 19 10.82 -9.68 5.84
C TYR A 19 10.15 -10.48 4.72
N THR A 20 9.12 -11.24 5.07
CA THR A 20 8.28 -11.96 4.09
C THR A 20 7.06 -11.12 3.70
N LYS A 21 6.57 -11.32 2.48
CA LYS A 21 5.29 -10.72 2.05
C LYS A 21 4.17 -11.74 2.25
N GLU A 22 3.07 -11.31 2.82
CA GLU A 22 1.82 -12.08 2.83
C GLU A 22 1.05 -11.87 1.54
N HIS A 23 0.95 -10.63 1.10
CA HIS A 23 0.23 -10.28 -0.12
C HIS A 23 1.17 -10.23 -1.32
N SER A 24 0.75 -10.79 -2.45
CA SER A 24 1.49 -10.72 -3.72
C SER A 24 1.36 -9.33 -4.36
N ALA A 25 1.90 -8.33 -3.69
CA ALA A 25 1.93 -6.92 -4.05
C ALA A 25 3.29 -6.33 -3.68
N GLU A 26 3.54 -5.11 -4.13
CA GLU A 26 4.75 -4.37 -3.79
C GLU A 26 4.94 -4.30 -2.26
N TYR A 27 6.21 -4.27 -1.79
CA TYR A 27 6.53 -4.46 -0.36
C TYR A 27 5.97 -3.34 0.54
N GLN A 28 6.04 -2.08 0.12
CA GLN A 28 5.53 -0.95 0.91
C GLN A 28 4.01 -0.91 0.99
N SER A 29 3.31 -1.76 0.21
CA SER A 29 1.85 -1.86 0.25
C SER A 29 1.32 -2.82 1.31
N GLN A 30 2.14 -3.70 1.88
CA GLN A 30 1.68 -4.80 2.73
C GLN A 30 0.79 -4.32 3.89
N ALA A 31 1.29 -3.42 4.72
CA ALA A 31 0.52 -2.87 5.84
C ALA A 31 -0.69 -2.03 5.39
N LEU A 32 -0.58 -1.32 4.25
CA LEU A 32 -1.69 -0.54 3.71
C LEU A 32 -2.80 -1.41 3.13
N ILE A 33 -2.50 -2.63 2.67
CA ILE A 33 -3.49 -3.64 2.27
C ILE A 33 -4.30 -4.10 3.49
N ASP A 34 -3.63 -4.49 4.57
CA ASP A 34 -4.30 -4.92 5.81
C ASP A 34 -5.15 -3.80 6.41
N LEU A 35 -4.61 -2.57 6.39
CA LEU A 35 -5.33 -1.38 6.82
C LEU A 35 -6.58 -1.13 5.98
N ALA A 36 -6.46 -1.27 4.65
CA ALA A 36 -7.58 -1.13 3.73
C ALA A 36 -8.67 -2.19 3.97
N PHE A 37 -8.32 -3.45 4.23
CA PHE A 37 -9.29 -4.49 4.58
C PHE A 37 -10.10 -4.13 5.82
N ARG A 38 -9.42 -3.55 6.83
CA ARG A 38 -10.05 -3.13 8.07
C ARG A 38 -10.98 -1.94 7.88
N MET A 39 -10.55 -0.96 7.08
CA MET A 39 -11.30 0.26 6.83
C MET A 39 -12.47 0.06 5.85
N GLY A 40 -12.29 -0.78 4.83
CA GLY A 40 -13.30 -1.06 3.82
C GLY A 40 -14.62 -1.57 4.42
N LYS A 41 -14.55 -2.32 5.52
CA LYS A 41 -15.73 -2.82 6.25
C LYS A 41 -16.61 -1.70 6.82
N LYS A 42 -16.10 -0.48 6.94
CA LYS A 42 -16.81 0.69 7.48
C LYS A 42 -17.50 1.51 6.39
N ILE A 43 -17.31 1.18 5.11
CA ILE A 43 -17.82 1.94 3.96
C ILE A 43 -18.98 1.18 3.33
N ALA A 44 -20.18 1.73 3.43
CA ALA A 44 -21.37 1.11 2.86
C ALA A 44 -21.60 1.49 1.39
N ASP A 45 -21.13 2.66 0.97
CA ASP A 45 -21.34 3.19 -0.38
C ASP A 45 -20.07 3.89 -0.90
N TRP A 46 -19.43 3.29 -1.90
CA TRP A 46 -18.18 3.79 -2.50
C TRP A 46 -18.38 5.09 -3.28
N ASP A 47 -19.55 5.34 -3.81
CA ASP A 47 -19.84 6.58 -4.54
C ASP A 47 -19.91 7.79 -3.61
N LYS A 48 -20.11 7.57 -2.30
CA LYS A 48 -20.08 8.59 -1.25
C LYS A 48 -18.69 8.93 -0.74
N VAL A 49 -17.65 8.22 -1.16
CA VAL A 49 -16.28 8.60 -0.86
C VAL A 49 -15.91 9.84 -1.67
N LYS A 50 -15.53 10.92 -0.99
CA LYS A 50 -15.09 12.18 -1.61
C LYS A 50 -13.63 12.10 -2.04
N ASP A 51 -12.74 11.80 -1.10
CA ASP A 51 -11.31 11.63 -1.34
C ASP A 51 -10.67 10.67 -0.32
N ILE A 52 -9.50 10.14 -0.68
CA ILE A 52 -8.67 9.30 0.20
C ILE A 52 -7.25 9.84 0.19
N LEU A 53 -6.73 10.16 1.37
CA LEU A 53 -5.36 10.56 1.57
C LEU A 53 -4.59 9.44 2.29
N ILE A 54 -3.43 9.09 1.75
CA ILE A 54 -2.48 8.16 2.38
C ILE A 54 -1.26 8.96 2.84
N GLU A 55 -1.05 9.03 4.14
CA GLU A 55 0.16 9.57 4.76
C GLU A 55 1.17 8.45 4.94
N THR A 56 2.36 8.56 4.38
CA THR A 56 3.33 7.46 4.35
C THR A 56 4.77 7.97 4.25
N SER A 57 5.74 7.05 4.09
CA SER A 57 7.16 7.37 3.96
C SER A 57 7.49 8.05 2.61
N HIS A 58 8.64 8.74 2.58
CA HIS A 58 9.23 9.27 1.34
C HIS A 58 9.28 8.21 0.25
N HIS A 59 9.81 7.02 0.57
CA HIS A 59 10.00 5.96 -0.42
C HIS A 59 8.66 5.51 -1.02
N THR A 60 7.66 5.23 -0.20
CA THR A 60 6.32 4.84 -0.66
C THR A 60 5.68 5.95 -1.50
N HIS A 61 5.77 7.21 -1.07
CA HIS A 61 5.19 8.35 -1.78
C HIS A 61 5.80 8.54 -3.17
N TYR A 62 7.13 8.53 -3.27
CA TYR A 62 7.83 8.84 -4.52
C TYR A 62 8.04 7.65 -5.46
N VAL A 63 7.96 6.41 -4.98
CA VAL A 63 8.14 5.22 -5.82
C VAL A 63 6.83 4.65 -6.31
N ILE A 64 5.88 4.39 -5.41
CA ILE A 64 4.60 3.75 -5.76
C ILE A 64 3.38 4.66 -5.57
N GLY A 65 3.57 5.85 -5.03
CA GLY A 65 2.53 6.83 -4.75
C GLY A 65 2.42 7.93 -5.81
N THR A 66 1.62 8.95 -5.49
CA THR A 66 1.38 10.09 -6.38
C THR A 66 2.61 10.98 -6.58
N GLY A 67 3.58 10.95 -5.66
CA GLY A 67 4.84 11.68 -5.77
C GLY A 67 5.74 11.21 -6.90
N SER A 68 5.53 10.00 -7.43
CA SER A 68 6.25 9.50 -8.62
C SER A 68 5.95 10.29 -9.89
N ASN A 69 4.83 11.03 -9.94
CA ASN A 69 4.32 11.76 -11.11
C ASN A 69 4.20 10.87 -12.37
N ASP A 70 3.91 9.59 -12.19
CA ASP A 70 3.75 8.63 -13.26
C ASP A 70 2.25 8.40 -13.57
N PRO A 71 1.74 8.90 -14.71
CA PRO A 71 0.34 8.77 -15.07
C PRO A 71 -0.10 7.33 -15.33
N GLN A 72 0.82 6.41 -15.65
CA GLN A 72 0.49 5.00 -15.86
C GLN A 72 -0.06 4.34 -14.60
N LYS A 73 0.29 4.88 -13.41
CA LYS A 73 -0.24 4.40 -12.12
C LYS A 73 -1.74 4.66 -11.93
N PHE A 74 -2.37 5.37 -12.85
CA PHE A 74 -3.81 5.62 -12.91
C PHE A 74 -4.48 5.08 -14.19
N ASP A 75 -3.73 4.30 -15.00
CA ASP A 75 -4.25 3.72 -16.22
C ASP A 75 -4.84 2.32 -15.96
N PRO A 76 -6.16 2.12 -16.11
CA PRO A 76 -6.79 0.80 -15.92
C PRO A 76 -6.36 -0.25 -16.96
N LYS A 77 -5.68 0.17 -18.03
CA LYS A 77 -5.09 -0.71 -19.05
C LYS A 77 -3.59 -0.98 -18.82
N ALA A 78 -3.02 -0.45 -17.74
CA ALA A 78 -1.63 -0.67 -17.41
C ALA A 78 -1.33 -2.16 -17.19
N SER A 79 -0.04 -2.51 -17.36
CA SER A 79 0.41 -3.88 -17.10
C SER A 79 0.26 -4.24 -15.61
N ARG A 80 0.25 -5.56 -15.32
CA ARG A 80 0.23 -6.06 -13.95
C ARG A 80 1.36 -5.46 -13.11
N GLU A 81 2.55 -5.32 -13.68
CA GLU A 81 3.72 -4.76 -13.01
C GLU A 81 3.52 -3.29 -12.64
N THR A 82 2.90 -2.51 -13.53
CA THR A 82 2.55 -1.12 -13.25
C THR A 82 1.49 -1.00 -12.16
N LEU A 83 0.44 -1.84 -12.22
CA LEU A 83 -0.60 -1.90 -11.19
C LEU A 83 -0.03 -2.32 -9.82
N ASP A 84 0.94 -3.25 -9.82
CA ASP A 84 1.67 -3.68 -8.61
C ASP A 84 2.48 -2.54 -7.98
N HIS A 85 2.89 -1.55 -8.76
CA HIS A 85 3.61 -0.36 -8.30
C HIS A 85 2.72 0.89 -8.23
N SER A 86 1.40 0.71 -8.10
CA SER A 86 0.44 1.79 -7.83
C SER A 86 -0.25 1.56 -6.49
N ILE A 87 0.22 2.25 -5.45
CA ILE A 87 -0.42 2.14 -4.12
C ILE A 87 -1.87 2.62 -4.17
N MET A 88 -2.22 3.55 -5.05
CA MET A 88 -3.57 4.04 -5.24
C MET A 88 -4.49 2.92 -5.76
N TYR A 89 -4.02 2.15 -6.76
CA TYR A 89 -4.74 0.97 -7.26
C TYR A 89 -4.89 -0.10 -6.19
N ILE A 90 -3.75 -0.46 -5.56
CA ILE A 90 -3.69 -1.52 -4.55
C ILE A 90 -4.68 -1.22 -3.40
N VAL A 91 -4.66 0.00 -2.87
CA VAL A 91 -5.56 0.39 -1.78
C VAL A 91 -7.01 0.44 -2.23
N ALA A 92 -7.32 0.91 -3.45
CA ALA A 92 -8.69 0.90 -3.97
C ALA A 92 -9.28 -0.51 -4.04
N VAL A 93 -8.52 -1.46 -4.59
CA VAL A 93 -8.93 -2.86 -4.70
C VAL A 93 -9.07 -3.50 -3.31
N ALA A 94 -8.08 -3.30 -2.44
CA ALA A 94 -8.08 -3.87 -1.09
C ALA A 94 -9.25 -3.36 -0.24
N LEU A 95 -9.59 -2.06 -0.32
CA LEU A 95 -10.75 -1.46 0.33
C LEU A 95 -12.05 -2.14 -0.11
N GLN A 96 -12.22 -2.33 -1.43
CA GLN A 96 -13.47 -2.84 -2.02
C GLN A 96 -13.65 -4.35 -1.82
N ASP A 97 -12.56 -5.13 -1.92
CA ASP A 97 -12.65 -6.60 -1.92
C ASP A 97 -12.47 -7.20 -0.52
N GLY A 98 -11.80 -6.50 0.41
CA GLY A 98 -11.49 -7.01 1.73
C GLY A 98 -10.58 -8.25 1.71
N CYS A 99 -9.96 -8.55 0.57
CA CYS A 99 -9.00 -9.62 0.37
C CYS A 99 -8.04 -9.26 -0.78
N TRP A 100 -6.91 -9.98 -0.87
CA TRP A 100 -5.95 -9.81 -1.96
C TRP A 100 -5.62 -11.16 -2.60
N HIS A 101 -5.68 -11.21 -3.93
CA HIS A 101 -5.37 -12.43 -4.68
C HIS A 101 -4.38 -12.12 -5.81
N GLN A 102 -3.32 -12.94 -5.91
CA GLN A 102 -2.20 -12.76 -6.84
C GLN A 102 -2.58 -12.66 -8.33
N VAL A 103 -3.73 -13.18 -8.73
CA VAL A 103 -4.23 -13.12 -10.12
C VAL A 103 -5.46 -12.22 -10.19
N HIS A 104 -6.50 -12.51 -9.41
CA HIS A 104 -7.79 -11.82 -9.55
C HIS A 104 -7.72 -10.34 -9.21
N SER A 105 -6.90 -9.94 -8.22
CA SER A 105 -6.76 -8.52 -7.86
C SER A 105 -6.08 -7.68 -8.96
N TYR A 106 -5.41 -8.32 -9.93
CA TYR A 106 -4.76 -7.66 -11.06
C TYR A 106 -5.43 -7.96 -12.41
N ALA A 107 -6.53 -8.71 -12.41
CA ALA A 107 -7.22 -9.06 -13.65
C ALA A 107 -7.70 -7.79 -14.38
N PRO A 108 -7.62 -7.73 -15.73
CA PRO A 108 -8.10 -6.59 -16.50
C PRO A 108 -9.55 -6.22 -16.19
N GLU A 109 -10.41 -7.21 -15.98
CA GLU A 109 -11.82 -7.03 -15.63
C GLU A 109 -11.95 -6.33 -14.26
N ARG A 110 -11.04 -6.65 -13.32
CA ARG A 110 -11.02 -6.04 -11.98
C ARG A 110 -10.52 -4.60 -12.05
N ALA A 111 -9.42 -4.35 -12.77
CA ALA A 111 -8.84 -3.02 -12.93
C ALA A 111 -9.75 -2.05 -13.67
N ASN A 112 -10.53 -2.55 -14.64
CA ASN A 112 -11.42 -1.73 -15.45
C ASN A 112 -12.84 -1.59 -14.87
N ARG A 113 -13.14 -2.10 -13.67
CA ARG A 113 -14.44 -1.87 -13.05
C ARG A 113 -14.68 -0.38 -12.84
N PRO A 114 -15.82 0.17 -13.31
CA PRO A 114 -16.07 1.62 -13.26
C PRO A 114 -16.03 2.20 -11.84
N ASP A 115 -16.53 1.46 -10.85
CA ASP A 115 -16.49 1.86 -9.44
C ASP A 115 -15.07 1.88 -8.86
N THR A 116 -14.22 0.92 -9.27
CA THR A 116 -12.81 0.89 -8.89
C THR A 116 -12.05 2.05 -9.50
N VAL A 117 -12.23 2.29 -10.79
CA VAL A 117 -11.58 3.41 -11.47
C VAL A 117 -11.97 4.74 -10.81
N ARG A 118 -13.26 4.95 -10.50
CA ARG A 118 -13.71 6.16 -9.80
C ARG A 118 -13.07 6.31 -8.41
N LEU A 119 -12.99 5.23 -7.64
CA LEU A 119 -12.38 5.26 -6.31
C LEU A 119 -10.88 5.50 -6.40
N TRP A 120 -10.19 4.78 -7.27
CA TRP A 120 -8.76 4.87 -7.48
C TRP A 120 -8.30 6.31 -7.82
N GLN A 121 -9.05 7.00 -8.70
CA GLN A 121 -8.77 8.40 -9.07
C GLN A 121 -8.90 9.40 -7.90
N LYS A 122 -9.57 9.03 -6.81
CA LYS A 122 -9.74 9.86 -5.61
C LYS A 122 -8.61 9.67 -4.58
N ILE A 123 -7.68 8.73 -4.82
CA ILE A 123 -6.61 8.39 -3.88
C ILE A 123 -5.35 9.19 -4.21
N ARG A 124 -4.78 9.80 -3.20
CA ARG A 124 -3.48 10.48 -3.27
C ARG A 124 -2.63 10.14 -2.07
N THR A 125 -1.33 10.30 -2.21
CA THR A 125 -0.37 10.09 -1.12
C THR A 125 0.34 11.39 -0.76
N ILE A 126 0.81 11.50 0.46
CA ILE A 126 1.77 12.53 0.89
C ILE A 126 2.85 11.88 1.76
N GLU A 127 4.06 12.43 1.67
CA GLU A 127 5.11 12.11 2.62
C GLU A 127 4.83 12.77 3.97
N LYS A 128 5.09 12.01 5.03
CA LYS A 128 5.15 12.51 6.41
C LYS A 128 6.50 12.13 7.02
N PRO A 129 7.24 13.10 7.59
CA PRO A 129 8.58 12.84 8.14
C PRO A 129 8.62 11.69 9.14
N GLU A 130 7.62 11.57 10.01
CA GLU A 130 7.56 10.50 11.00
C GLU A 130 7.55 9.09 10.38
N TRP A 131 6.86 8.90 9.24
CA TRP A 131 6.86 7.63 8.51
C TRP A 131 8.19 7.38 7.79
N THR A 132 8.83 8.45 7.28
CA THR A 132 10.15 8.37 6.64
C THR A 132 11.23 8.00 7.65
N GLU A 133 11.22 8.61 8.84
CA GLU A 133 12.17 8.27 9.92
C GLU A 133 12.01 6.82 10.36
N ARG A 134 10.77 6.36 10.57
CA ARG A 134 10.48 4.96 10.93
C ARG A 134 10.82 3.97 9.83
N TYR A 135 10.70 4.35 8.56
CA TYR A 135 11.13 3.50 7.43
C TYR A 135 12.62 3.19 7.49
N HIS A 136 13.44 4.18 7.87
CA HIS A 136 14.90 4.05 7.98
C HIS A 136 15.39 3.59 9.35
N GLU A 137 14.49 3.42 10.30
CA GLU A 137 14.84 2.97 11.65
C GLU A 137 15.54 1.59 11.62
N THR A 138 16.59 1.44 12.40
CA THR A 138 17.34 0.20 12.51
C THR A 138 16.80 -0.74 13.58
N ASN A 139 16.13 -0.20 14.59
CA ASN A 139 15.44 -0.99 15.60
C ASN A 139 14.15 -1.59 15.00
N PRO A 140 14.02 -2.93 14.87
CA PRO A 140 12.87 -3.56 14.27
C PRO A 140 11.55 -3.23 14.99
N ASP A 141 11.57 -3.01 16.31
CA ASP A 141 10.37 -2.69 17.09
C ASP A 141 9.81 -1.29 16.81
N LYS A 142 10.63 -0.40 16.23
CA LYS A 142 10.26 0.96 15.87
C LYS A 142 10.06 1.15 14.38
N LYS A 143 10.56 0.21 13.58
CA LYS A 143 10.49 0.27 12.11
C LYS A 143 9.06 0.24 11.62
N ALA A 144 8.77 0.97 10.55
CA ALA A 144 7.46 0.98 9.93
C ALA A 144 7.58 1.03 8.40
N PHE A 145 6.75 0.24 7.73
CA PHE A 145 6.61 0.21 6.27
C PHE A 145 5.19 0.58 5.81
N GLY A 146 4.35 0.97 6.75
CA GLY A 146 2.96 1.30 6.51
C GLY A 146 2.69 2.80 6.40
N GLY A 147 1.56 3.20 6.96
CA GLY A 147 1.09 4.57 6.89
C GLY A 147 -0.26 4.74 7.56
N ARG A 148 -0.86 5.89 7.34
CA ARG A 148 -2.21 6.25 7.77
C ARG A 148 -3.09 6.47 6.55
N ILE A 149 -4.31 5.95 6.57
CA ILE A 149 -5.33 6.21 5.55
C ILE A 149 -6.40 7.09 6.16
N ILE A 150 -6.74 8.16 5.45
CA ILE A 150 -7.79 9.12 5.81
C ILE A 150 -8.79 9.13 4.67
N ILE A 151 -10.03 8.73 4.94
CA ILE A 151 -11.13 8.69 3.97
C ILE A 151 -12.14 9.76 4.35
N THR A 152 -12.37 10.71 3.45
CA THR A 152 -13.38 11.75 3.61
C THR A 152 -14.62 11.37 2.80
N MET A 153 -15.77 11.36 3.44
CA MET A 153 -17.06 11.12 2.79
C MET A 153 -17.69 12.43 2.29
N GLU A 154 -18.63 12.33 1.35
CA GLU A 154 -19.33 13.51 0.79
C GLU A 154 -20.13 14.31 1.84
N ASP A 155 -20.58 13.66 2.91
CA ASP A 155 -21.28 14.31 4.03
C ASP A 155 -20.34 14.97 5.06
N GLY A 156 -19.02 14.91 4.82
CA GLY A 156 -17.99 15.44 5.69
C GLY A 156 -17.52 14.47 6.79
N THR A 157 -18.09 13.27 6.88
CA THR A 157 -17.58 12.22 7.78
C THR A 157 -16.15 11.86 7.40
N VAL A 158 -15.27 11.73 8.39
CA VAL A 158 -13.88 11.31 8.23
C VAL A 158 -13.66 9.98 8.93
N LEU A 159 -13.17 8.99 8.19
CA LEU A 159 -12.70 7.71 8.70
C LEU A 159 -11.19 7.69 8.60
N GLU A 160 -10.50 7.41 9.68
CA GLU A 160 -9.05 7.34 9.69
C GLU A 160 -8.55 6.19 10.54
N ASP A 161 -7.41 5.64 10.15
CA ASP A 161 -6.73 4.57 10.86
C ASP A 161 -5.29 4.45 10.35
N GLU A 162 -4.40 3.83 11.13
CA GLU A 162 -2.99 3.65 10.80
C GLU A 162 -2.50 2.25 11.12
N LEU A 163 -1.47 1.80 10.40
CA LEU A 163 -0.81 0.54 10.62
C LEU A 163 0.68 0.67 10.26
N ALA A 164 1.56 0.33 11.20
CA ALA A 164 3.00 0.47 11.03
C ALA A 164 3.60 -0.68 10.21
N VAL A 165 3.19 -1.89 10.49
CA VAL A 165 3.65 -3.14 9.85
C VAL A 165 2.46 -4.02 9.52
N ALA A 166 2.59 -4.86 8.51
CA ALA A 166 1.58 -5.87 8.18
C ALA A 166 1.41 -6.88 9.32
N ASN A 167 0.22 -7.48 9.40
CA ASN A 167 -0.11 -8.50 10.40
C ASN A 167 0.64 -9.80 10.15
#